data_beae6655b227f498492bf931623509a8
#
_entry.id   beae6655b227f498492bf931623509a8
#
_cell.length_a   1.000
_cell.length_b   1.000
_cell.length_c   1.000
_cell.angle_alpha   90.00
_cell.angle_beta   90.00
_cell.angle_gamma   90.00
#
_symmetry.space_group_name_H-M   'P 1'
#
loop_
_entity.id
_entity.type
_entity.pdbx_description
1 polymer ?
#
loop_
_entity_poly.entity_id
_entity_poly.type
_entity_poly.pdbx_seq_one_letter_code
_entity_poly.pdbx_strand_id
1 'polypeptide(L)'
;MTRARGHRALLAAAFAATLTAPLHAAEPAGDKFPDPTPPLGIFPTPEDALIDPRMARSWGTLPARRFVATTMDVGFVYLRPRLSLGYGRPFTEWIGVDANPIASQAGLGAYAGVRLEIPHLDFRFGPRYFSSFEHTYLATQAHYSRLDLEKVSGRPARTLTLEAELDLTFDVGPGRLLLRGSGSYVSGVPDGESAFEETLHIIVDPPLVWRARLAYVFKFGARNQHSLGPAIDLLDVPKRDDSRTIRVGPILRLALSRRVDVRGSFIFTVVSPDRIGLEGGDFTELGVRYRWASE
;
A
#
# COMPACT_ATOMS: atom_id res chain seq x y z
N MET A 1 -7.02 25.94 -28.65
CA MET A 1 -6.27 25.01 -27.72
C MET A 1 -6.20 25.59 -26.32
N THR A 2 -7.31 25.82 -25.60
CA THR A 2 -7.31 26.56 -24.31
C THR A 2 -8.34 26.05 -23.30
N ARG A 3 -8.74 24.76 -23.30
CA ARG A 3 -9.76 24.21 -22.36
C ARG A 3 -9.27 23.17 -21.34
N ALA A 4 -8.00 22.74 -21.37
CA ALA A 4 -7.52 21.64 -20.50
C ALA A 4 -6.94 22.08 -19.13
N ARG A 5 -6.75 23.38 -18.89
CA ARG A 5 -6.12 23.86 -17.62
C ARG A 5 -7.04 23.93 -16.40
N GLY A 6 -8.36 23.99 -16.60
CA GLY A 6 -9.33 24.20 -15.50
C GLY A 6 -9.55 22.99 -14.59
N HIS A 7 -9.39 21.76 -15.09
CA HIS A 7 -9.73 20.56 -14.31
C HIS A 7 -8.62 20.09 -13.35
N ARG A 8 -7.35 20.47 -13.62
CA ARG A 8 -6.21 20.11 -12.75
C ARG A 8 -6.25 20.83 -11.40
N ALA A 9 -6.77 22.04 -11.36
CA ALA A 9 -6.89 22.83 -10.12
C ALA A 9 -8.01 22.33 -9.19
N LEU A 10 -9.08 21.76 -9.72
CA LEU A 10 -10.22 21.30 -8.92
C LEU A 10 -9.92 20.02 -8.10
N LEU A 11 -9.11 19.10 -8.63
CA LEU A 11 -8.72 17.87 -7.91
C LEU A 11 -7.71 18.14 -6.79
N ALA A 12 -6.79 19.08 -7.01
CA ALA A 12 -5.85 19.51 -5.96
C ALA A 12 -6.57 20.25 -4.83
N ALA A 13 -7.60 21.06 -5.16
CA ALA A 13 -8.40 21.77 -4.18
C ALA A 13 -9.31 20.85 -3.37
N ALA A 14 -9.85 19.77 -3.96
CA ALA A 14 -10.64 18.77 -3.24
C ALA A 14 -9.82 18.00 -2.21
N PHE A 15 -8.54 17.73 -2.50
CA PHE A 15 -7.62 17.07 -1.57
C PHE A 15 -7.21 17.98 -0.41
N ALA A 16 -7.04 19.28 -0.67
CA ALA A 16 -6.71 20.27 0.36
C ALA A 16 -7.90 20.60 1.28
N ALA A 17 -9.13 20.61 0.73
CA ALA A 17 -10.33 20.93 1.50
C ALA A 17 -10.72 19.83 2.50
N THR A 18 -10.36 18.56 2.25
CA THR A 18 -10.58 17.47 3.21
C THR A 18 -9.62 17.52 4.42
N LEU A 19 -8.51 18.22 4.31
CA LEU A 19 -7.54 18.36 5.41
C LEU A 19 -7.87 19.48 6.39
N THR A 20 -8.77 20.40 6.06
CA THR A 20 -9.12 21.57 6.88
C THR A 20 -10.43 21.44 7.67
N ALA A 21 -11.16 20.33 7.56
CA ALA A 21 -12.31 20.09 8.42
C ALA A 21 -11.82 19.91 9.88
N PRO A 22 -12.39 20.63 10.86
CA PRO A 22 -12.00 20.45 12.25
C PRO A 22 -12.32 19.01 12.65
N LEU A 23 -11.29 18.22 12.90
CA LEU A 23 -11.41 16.94 13.58
C LEU A 23 -12.01 17.21 14.98
N HIS A 24 -13.32 17.14 15.10
CA HIS A 24 -13.91 16.89 16.40
C HIS A 24 -13.37 15.53 16.84
N ALA A 25 -12.46 15.57 17.81
CA ALA A 25 -12.01 14.38 18.49
C ALA A 25 -13.27 13.76 19.13
N ALA A 26 -13.83 12.75 18.45
CA ALA A 26 -14.72 11.83 19.13
C ALA A 26 -13.87 11.22 20.25
N GLU A 27 -14.32 11.34 21.49
CA GLU A 27 -13.73 10.60 22.61
C GLU A 27 -13.47 9.17 22.15
N PRO A 28 -12.30 8.60 22.45
CA PRO A 28 -12.05 7.22 22.15
C PRO A 28 -13.13 6.42 22.87
N ALA A 29 -14.11 5.92 22.13
CA ALA A 29 -15.03 4.91 22.62
C ALA A 29 -14.12 3.82 23.15
N GLY A 30 -14.04 3.73 24.49
CA GLY A 30 -13.17 2.79 25.16
C GLY A 30 -13.39 1.44 24.52
N ASP A 31 -12.30 0.78 24.15
CA ASP A 31 -12.25 -0.53 23.53
C ASP A 31 -12.93 -1.57 24.46
N LYS A 32 -14.23 -1.45 24.63
CA LYS A 32 -15.08 -2.51 25.14
C LYS A 32 -15.23 -3.51 24.01
N PHE A 33 -14.14 -4.30 23.81
CA PHE A 33 -14.31 -5.54 23.08
C PHE A 33 -15.43 -6.31 23.74
N PRO A 34 -16.49 -6.70 23.04
CA PRO A 34 -17.48 -7.61 23.60
C PRO A 34 -16.74 -8.88 24.05
N ASP A 35 -17.17 -9.42 25.20
CA ASP A 35 -16.66 -10.67 25.75
C ASP A 35 -16.48 -11.73 24.66
N PRO A 36 -15.36 -12.44 24.64
CA PRO A 36 -15.05 -13.35 23.57
C PRO A 36 -16.05 -14.51 23.54
N THR A 37 -17.00 -14.42 22.64
CA THR A 37 -17.77 -15.60 22.23
C THR A 37 -16.78 -16.55 21.55
N PRO A 38 -16.75 -17.86 21.90
CA PRO A 38 -15.77 -18.78 21.38
C PRO A 38 -15.87 -18.88 19.86
N PRO A 39 -14.75 -18.79 19.14
CA PRO A 39 -14.75 -18.84 17.69
C PRO A 39 -15.04 -20.24 17.18
N LEU A 40 -15.77 -20.30 16.09
CA LEU A 40 -15.90 -21.53 15.27
C LEU A 40 -14.52 -21.93 14.71
N GLY A 41 -13.99 -22.97 15.21
CA GLY A 41 -13.03 -24.01 14.78
C GLY A 41 -11.83 -23.75 13.88
N ILE A 42 -11.57 -22.54 13.36
CA ILE A 42 -10.40 -22.24 12.49
C ILE A 42 -9.48 -21.16 13.12
N PHE A 43 -9.83 -20.66 14.28
CA PHE A 43 -9.09 -19.63 15.00
C PHE A 43 -8.43 -20.25 16.23
N PRO A 44 -7.34 -19.65 16.74
CA PRO A 44 -6.74 -20.09 17.99
C PRO A 44 -7.86 -20.23 19.03
N THR A 45 -8.02 -21.44 19.53
CA THR A 45 -9.03 -21.76 20.53
C THR A 45 -8.70 -21.00 21.83
N PRO A 46 -9.66 -20.86 22.76
CA PRO A 46 -9.34 -20.34 24.10
C PRO A 46 -8.18 -21.07 24.76
N GLU A 47 -7.93 -22.33 24.39
CA GLU A 47 -6.77 -23.11 24.83
C GLU A 47 -5.44 -22.57 24.26
N ASP A 48 -5.41 -22.08 23.02
CA ASP A 48 -4.22 -21.43 22.46
C ASP A 48 -3.92 -20.09 23.17
N ALA A 49 -4.98 -19.41 23.64
CA ALA A 49 -4.82 -18.21 24.47
C ALA A 49 -4.33 -18.52 25.89
N LEU A 50 -4.58 -19.74 26.39
CA LEU A 50 -4.05 -20.24 27.66
C LEU A 50 -2.58 -20.69 27.52
N ILE A 51 -2.18 -21.16 26.34
CA ILE A 51 -0.81 -21.58 26.05
C ILE A 51 0.12 -20.37 25.88
N ASP A 52 -0.35 -19.27 25.28
CA ASP A 52 0.40 -18.01 25.18
C ASP A 52 -0.54 -16.80 25.35
N PRO A 53 -0.74 -16.32 26.60
CA PRO A 53 -1.56 -15.15 26.87
C PRO A 53 -1.09 -13.88 26.13
N ARG A 54 0.16 -13.85 25.60
CA ARG A 54 0.66 -12.75 24.76
C ARG A 54 0.05 -12.75 23.38
N MET A 55 -0.37 -13.91 22.88
CA MET A 55 -1.06 -14.05 21.60
C MET A 55 -2.47 -13.45 21.63
N ALA A 56 -3.10 -13.40 22.80
CA ALA A 56 -4.43 -12.85 22.98
C ALA A 56 -4.46 -11.31 23.05
N ARG A 57 -3.32 -10.66 23.31
CA ARG A 57 -3.23 -9.19 23.42
C ARG A 57 -3.12 -8.55 22.05
N SER A 58 -3.91 -7.49 21.81
CA SER A 58 -3.69 -6.64 20.63
C SER A 58 -2.37 -5.86 20.78
N TRP A 59 -1.76 -5.47 19.67
CA TRP A 59 -0.55 -4.63 19.70
C TRP A 59 -0.82 -3.28 20.39
N GLY A 60 -2.05 -2.74 20.30
CA GLY A 60 -2.45 -1.48 20.90
C GLY A 60 -2.55 -1.48 22.43
N THR A 61 -2.54 -2.66 23.09
CA THR A 61 -2.57 -2.77 24.56
C THR A 61 -1.19 -2.70 25.20
N LEU A 62 -0.13 -2.71 24.42
CA LEU A 62 1.23 -2.58 24.92
C LEU A 62 1.55 -1.13 25.29
N PRO A 63 2.38 -0.88 26.33
CA PRO A 63 2.83 0.48 26.62
C PRO A 63 3.71 1.02 25.49
N ALA A 64 3.72 2.33 25.32
CA ALA A 64 4.63 2.98 24.38
C ALA A 64 6.08 2.79 24.84
N ARG A 65 6.95 2.37 23.92
CA ARG A 65 8.35 2.08 24.20
C ARG A 65 9.21 2.12 22.93
N ARG A 66 10.52 2.07 23.08
CA ARG A 66 11.42 1.76 21.96
C ARG A 66 11.23 0.28 21.58
N PHE A 67 11.17 0.01 20.30
CA PHE A 67 10.99 -1.36 19.82
C PHE A 67 11.75 -1.62 18.53
N VAL A 68 11.97 -2.89 18.29
CA VAL A 68 12.33 -3.46 16.99
C VAL A 68 11.14 -4.28 16.53
N ALA A 69 10.68 -4.09 15.31
CA ALA A 69 9.59 -4.88 14.75
C ALA A 69 9.96 -5.38 13.36
N THR A 70 9.42 -6.54 13.01
CA THR A 70 9.53 -7.09 11.66
C THR A 70 8.16 -7.41 11.10
N THR A 71 8.03 -7.19 9.80
CA THR A 71 6.90 -7.66 9.01
C THR A 71 7.46 -8.46 7.85
N MET A 72 6.93 -9.65 7.62
CA MET A 72 7.27 -10.48 6.47
C MET A 72 6.03 -10.61 5.59
N ASP A 73 6.07 -10.02 4.41
CA ASP A 73 5.05 -10.20 3.39
C ASP A 73 5.54 -11.24 2.39
N VAL A 74 4.82 -12.35 2.28
CA VAL A 74 5.09 -13.43 1.33
C VAL A 74 3.91 -13.49 0.37
N GLY A 75 4.11 -13.00 -0.83
CA GLY A 75 3.13 -13.05 -1.90
C GLY A 75 3.41 -14.17 -2.90
N PHE A 76 2.53 -14.30 -3.87
CA PHE A 76 2.68 -15.30 -4.94
C PHE A 76 3.96 -15.06 -5.77
N VAL A 77 4.33 -13.79 -5.97
CA VAL A 77 5.45 -13.39 -6.84
C VAL A 77 6.51 -12.55 -6.12
N TYR A 78 6.38 -12.34 -4.81
CA TYR A 78 7.31 -11.49 -4.07
C TYR A 78 7.55 -11.95 -2.64
N LEU A 79 8.71 -11.57 -2.13
CA LEU A 79 9.10 -11.64 -0.72
C LEU A 79 9.52 -10.25 -0.27
N ARG A 80 8.90 -9.74 0.78
CA ARG A 80 9.14 -8.38 1.26
C ARG A 80 9.27 -8.35 2.77
N PRO A 81 10.45 -8.63 3.33
CA PRO A 81 10.71 -8.39 4.73
C PRO A 81 10.81 -6.89 5.00
N ARG A 82 10.31 -6.45 6.14
CA ARG A 82 10.44 -5.09 6.62
C ARG A 82 10.99 -5.13 8.04
N LEU A 83 11.98 -4.29 8.30
CA LEU A 83 12.51 -4.01 9.64
C LEU A 83 12.09 -2.60 10.03
N SER A 84 11.47 -2.45 11.20
CA SER A 84 11.08 -1.16 11.76
C SER A 84 11.75 -0.94 13.10
N LEU A 85 12.31 0.24 13.29
CA LEU A 85 12.90 0.71 14.53
C LEU A 85 12.16 1.98 14.95
N GLY A 86 11.54 1.97 16.14
CA GLY A 86 10.71 3.10 16.49
C GLY A 86 10.44 3.24 17.98
N TYR A 87 9.65 4.27 18.28
CA TYR A 87 9.09 4.53 19.60
C TYR A 87 7.58 4.61 19.51
N GLY A 88 6.90 3.94 20.42
CA GLY A 88 5.45 3.87 20.50
C GLY A 88 4.94 2.45 20.69
N ARG A 89 3.77 2.16 20.13
CA ARG A 89 3.12 0.84 20.12
C ARG A 89 3.27 0.22 18.74
N PRO A 90 4.07 -0.85 18.57
CA PRO A 90 4.30 -1.44 17.25
C PRO A 90 2.99 -1.76 16.53
N PHE A 91 2.92 -1.45 15.22
CA PHE A 91 1.80 -1.74 14.32
C PHE A 91 0.47 -1.02 14.64
N THR A 92 0.47 -0.03 15.54
CA THR A 92 -0.74 0.72 15.90
C THR A 92 -0.50 2.21 16.06
N GLU A 93 0.54 2.61 16.79
CA GLU A 93 0.82 4.02 17.08
C GLU A 93 2.30 4.20 17.38
N TRP A 94 3.05 4.68 16.43
CA TRP A 94 4.49 4.81 16.57
C TRP A 94 5.10 5.75 15.53
N ILE A 95 6.32 6.17 15.81
CA ILE A 95 7.18 6.93 14.90
C ILE A 95 8.56 6.28 14.85
N GLY A 96 9.18 6.26 13.68
CA GLY A 96 10.51 5.68 13.52
C GLY A 96 10.93 5.56 12.07
N VAL A 97 11.77 4.55 11.82
CA VAL A 97 12.33 4.25 10.51
C VAL A 97 11.99 2.84 10.07
N ASP A 98 11.78 2.68 8.78
CA ASP A 98 11.55 1.40 8.11
C ASP A 98 12.66 1.12 7.11
N ALA A 99 13.11 -0.13 7.04
CA ALA A 99 13.93 -0.65 5.96
C ALA A 99 13.25 -1.91 5.37
N ASN A 100 13.22 -1.98 4.04
CA ASN A 100 12.40 -2.97 3.35
C ASN A 100 13.10 -3.45 2.06
N PRO A 101 13.92 -4.50 2.11
CA PRO A 101 14.37 -5.17 0.90
C PRO A 101 13.18 -5.81 0.18
N ILE A 102 13.20 -5.80 -1.13
CA ILE A 102 12.15 -6.29 -2.00
C ILE A 102 12.78 -7.29 -2.96
N ALA A 103 12.31 -8.51 -2.94
CA ALA A 103 12.66 -9.52 -3.94
C ALA A 103 11.38 -10.00 -4.64
N SER A 104 11.38 -9.91 -5.95
CA SER A 104 10.26 -10.36 -6.79
C SER A 104 10.81 -11.07 -8.04
N GLN A 105 9.93 -11.72 -8.79
CA GLN A 105 10.30 -12.25 -10.10
C GLN A 105 10.76 -11.12 -11.03
N ALA A 106 10.12 -9.95 -10.95
CA ALA A 106 10.45 -8.80 -11.78
C ALA A 106 11.78 -8.12 -11.43
N GLY A 107 12.32 -8.30 -10.22
CA GLY A 107 13.57 -7.64 -9.83
C GLY A 107 13.89 -7.63 -8.35
N LEU A 108 14.95 -6.89 -8.03
CA LEU A 108 15.41 -6.62 -6.66
C LEU A 108 15.35 -5.13 -6.35
N GLY A 109 14.94 -4.83 -5.13
CA GLY A 109 14.89 -3.45 -4.65
C GLY A 109 15.09 -3.34 -3.15
N ALA A 110 15.18 -2.11 -2.70
CA ALA A 110 15.21 -1.76 -1.28
C ALA A 110 14.56 -0.41 -1.07
N TYR A 111 13.80 -0.29 -0.01
CA TYR A 111 13.26 0.96 0.51
C TYR A 111 13.84 1.22 1.90
N ALA A 112 14.08 2.48 2.21
CA ALA A 112 14.34 2.93 3.56
C ALA A 112 13.70 4.29 3.78
N GLY A 113 13.08 4.54 4.94
CA GLY A 113 12.41 5.81 5.14
C GLY A 113 11.91 6.00 6.57
N VAL A 114 11.30 7.15 6.79
CA VAL A 114 10.61 7.47 8.04
C VAL A 114 9.16 7.05 7.96
N ARG A 115 8.59 6.69 9.10
CA ARG A 115 7.17 6.35 9.23
C ARG A 115 6.57 6.92 10.50
N LEU A 116 5.37 7.43 10.37
CA LEU A 116 4.49 7.83 11.46
C LEU A 116 3.18 7.08 11.31
N GLU A 117 2.83 6.27 12.29
CA GLU A 117 1.56 5.55 12.37
C GLU A 117 0.85 5.99 13.63
N ILE A 118 -0.35 6.54 13.50
CA ILE A 118 -1.24 6.92 14.59
C ILE A 118 -2.65 6.40 14.26
N PRO A 119 -3.58 6.36 15.20
CA PRO A 119 -4.95 5.98 14.90
C PRO A 119 -5.48 6.77 13.70
N HIS A 120 -5.97 6.09 12.67
CA HIS A 120 -6.53 6.66 11.45
C HIS A 120 -5.53 7.23 10.42
N LEU A 121 -4.22 7.33 10.72
CA LEU A 121 -3.23 7.85 9.79
C LEU A 121 -1.95 7.02 9.82
N ASP A 122 -1.46 6.65 8.64
CA ASP A 122 -0.15 6.08 8.42
C ASP A 122 0.55 6.89 7.32
N PHE A 123 1.65 7.53 7.68
CA PHE A 123 2.47 8.31 6.75
C PHE A 123 3.85 7.69 6.65
N ARG A 124 4.37 7.59 5.42
CA ARG A 124 5.75 7.17 5.16
C ARG A 124 6.39 8.01 4.08
N PHE A 125 7.69 8.22 4.23
CA PHE A 125 8.49 8.99 3.28
C PHE A 125 9.91 8.44 3.22
N GLY A 126 10.43 8.19 2.01
CA GLY A 126 11.79 7.73 1.82
C GLY A 126 12.15 7.34 0.40
N PRO A 127 13.45 7.11 0.13
CA PRO A 127 13.94 6.58 -1.13
C PRO A 127 13.69 5.08 -1.27
N ARG A 128 13.41 4.67 -2.51
CA ARG A 128 13.36 3.29 -2.96
C ARG A 128 14.21 3.12 -4.21
N TYR A 129 15.13 2.18 -4.17
CA TYR A 129 15.88 1.73 -5.34
C TYR A 129 15.28 0.43 -5.85
N PHE A 130 15.17 0.29 -7.16
CA PHE A 130 14.74 -0.95 -7.80
C PHE A 130 15.56 -1.22 -9.05
N SER A 131 15.95 -2.51 -9.26
CA SER A 131 16.63 -3.01 -10.46
C SER A 131 15.80 -4.14 -11.03
N SER A 132 15.22 -3.93 -12.20
CA SER A 132 14.42 -4.93 -12.90
C SER A 132 15.30 -6.03 -13.51
N PHE A 133 14.77 -7.26 -13.55
CA PHE A 133 15.32 -8.39 -14.29
C PHE A 133 14.63 -8.58 -15.64
N GLU A 134 13.36 -8.22 -15.72
CA GLU A 134 12.47 -8.49 -16.85
C GLU A 134 12.35 -7.29 -17.78
N HIS A 135 12.39 -6.07 -17.22
CA HIS A 135 12.12 -4.86 -17.99
C HIS A 135 13.38 -4.03 -18.23
N THR A 136 13.46 -3.51 -19.45
CA THR A 136 14.48 -2.54 -19.88
C THR A 136 13.87 -1.14 -19.96
N TYR A 137 14.69 -0.13 -20.20
CA TYR A 137 14.17 1.19 -20.54
C TYR A 137 13.46 1.14 -21.89
N LEU A 138 12.39 1.94 -21.99
CA LEU A 138 11.51 2.00 -23.15
C LEU A 138 11.71 3.32 -23.88
N ALA A 139 11.77 3.31 -25.21
CA ALA A 139 11.70 4.56 -25.96
C ALA A 139 10.37 5.27 -25.68
N THR A 140 10.41 6.59 -25.47
CA THR A 140 9.20 7.38 -25.19
C THR A 140 8.22 7.30 -26.35
N GLN A 141 7.00 6.92 -26.07
CA GLN A 141 5.89 6.83 -27.04
C GLN A 141 4.55 7.16 -26.36
N ALA A 142 3.54 7.47 -27.17
CA ALA A 142 2.23 7.87 -26.66
C ALA A 142 1.50 6.72 -25.94
N HIS A 143 1.61 5.51 -26.45
CA HIS A 143 0.94 4.32 -25.91
C HIS A 143 1.89 3.14 -25.94
N TYR A 144 1.78 2.30 -24.95
CA TYR A 144 2.57 1.06 -24.84
C TYR A 144 1.64 -0.14 -24.84
N SER A 145 2.17 -1.25 -25.32
CA SER A 145 1.54 -2.55 -25.30
C SER A 145 2.35 -3.53 -24.45
N ARG A 146 1.76 -4.66 -24.13
CA ARG A 146 2.46 -5.75 -23.46
C ARG A 146 3.71 -6.19 -24.25
N LEU A 147 3.64 -6.21 -25.57
CA LEU A 147 4.79 -6.58 -26.42
C LEU A 147 5.99 -5.61 -26.29
N ASP A 148 5.74 -4.36 -25.91
CA ASP A 148 6.82 -3.40 -25.66
C ASP A 148 7.55 -3.71 -24.35
N LEU A 149 6.86 -4.27 -23.35
CA LEU A 149 7.45 -4.73 -22.10
C LEU A 149 8.21 -6.05 -22.26
N GLU A 150 7.74 -6.95 -23.14
CA GLU A 150 8.37 -8.25 -23.39
C GLU A 150 9.66 -8.17 -24.22
N LYS A 151 9.97 -7.02 -24.82
CA LYS A 151 11.20 -6.80 -25.58
C LYS A 151 12.40 -6.64 -24.66
N VAL A 152 13.04 -7.74 -24.33
CA VAL A 152 14.24 -7.77 -23.47
C VAL A 152 15.51 -7.42 -24.26
N SER A 153 15.52 -6.30 -24.98
CA SER A 153 16.71 -5.83 -25.69
C SER A 153 17.16 -4.50 -25.11
N GLY A 154 18.19 -4.53 -24.27
CA GLY A 154 18.70 -3.32 -23.66
C GLY A 154 19.29 -3.53 -22.27
N ARG A 155 19.59 -2.46 -21.58
CA ARG A 155 20.05 -2.49 -20.20
C ARG A 155 18.86 -2.68 -19.27
N PRO A 156 18.95 -3.51 -18.21
CA PRO A 156 17.93 -3.60 -17.17
C PRO A 156 17.57 -2.23 -16.62
N ALA A 157 16.26 -1.98 -16.50
CA ALA A 157 15.78 -0.72 -15.94
C ALA A 157 16.15 -0.63 -14.45
N ARG A 158 16.72 0.51 -14.07
CA ARG A 158 17.09 0.81 -12.69
C ARG A 158 16.51 2.16 -12.32
N THR A 159 15.73 2.22 -11.25
CA THR A 159 15.08 3.45 -10.81
C THR A 159 15.44 3.77 -9.37
N LEU A 160 15.62 5.05 -9.11
CA LEU A 160 15.65 5.58 -7.75
C LEU A 160 14.42 6.47 -7.60
N THR A 161 13.53 6.10 -6.70
CA THR A 161 12.27 6.77 -6.47
C THR A 161 12.26 7.36 -5.06
N LEU A 162 12.00 8.66 -4.95
CA LEU A 162 11.66 9.27 -3.67
C LEU A 162 10.13 9.25 -3.55
N GLU A 163 9.60 8.56 -2.54
CA GLU A 163 8.17 8.35 -2.39
C GLU A 163 7.63 8.90 -1.06
N ALA A 164 6.44 9.49 -1.13
CA ALA A 164 5.63 9.86 0.01
C ALA A 164 4.28 9.15 -0.10
N GLU A 165 3.83 8.50 0.97
CA GLU A 165 2.52 7.84 1.02
C GLU A 165 1.80 8.22 2.30
N LEU A 166 0.51 8.49 2.18
CA LEU A 166 -0.40 8.79 3.26
C LEU A 166 -1.61 7.87 3.18
N ASP A 167 -1.82 7.06 4.20
CA ASP A 167 -3.01 6.23 4.37
C ASP A 167 -3.90 6.83 5.47
N LEU A 168 -5.16 7.06 5.15
CA LEU A 168 -6.19 7.49 6.09
C LEU A 168 -7.25 6.41 6.21
N THR A 169 -7.73 6.20 7.43
CA THR A 169 -8.67 5.13 7.73
C THR A 169 -9.77 5.66 8.66
N PHE A 170 -11.03 5.51 8.27
CA PHE A 170 -12.17 5.98 9.06
C PHE A 170 -13.19 4.85 9.19
N ASP A 171 -13.68 4.62 10.41
CA ASP A 171 -14.78 3.70 10.63
C ASP A 171 -16.09 4.40 10.26
N VAL A 172 -16.84 3.83 9.30
CA VAL A 172 -18.09 4.40 8.77
C VAL A 172 -19.14 3.30 8.69
N GLY A 173 -20.18 3.40 9.49
CA GLY A 173 -21.24 2.40 9.57
C GLY A 173 -20.70 1.00 9.87
N PRO A 174 -21.12 -0.04 9.12
CA PRO A 174 -20.68 -1.42 9.35
C PRO A 174 -19.29 -1.72 8.78
N GLY A 175 -18.61 -0.73 8.24
CA GLY A 175 -17.36 -0.92 7.52
C GLY A 175 -16.30 0.13 7.85
N ARG A 176 -15.36 0.26 6.91
CA ARG A 176 -14.22 1.16 7.01
C ARG A 176 -13.92 1.79 5.66
N LEU A 177 -13.81 3.10 5.65
CA LEU A 177 -13.32 3.88 4.52
C LEU A 177 -11.80 3.95 4.60
N LEU A 178 -11.14 3.60 3.49
CA LEU A 178 -9.69 3.66 3.33
C LEU A 178 -9.38 4.65 2.21
N LEU A 179 -8.52 5.61 2.52
CA LEU A 179 -8.01 6.58 1.56
C LEU A 179 -6.49 6.45 1.54
N ARG A 180 -5.90 6.27 0.37
CA ARG A 180 -4.46 6.28 0.18
C ARG A 180 -4.09 7.31 -0.87
N GLY A 181 -3.15 8.17 -0.56
CA GLY A 181 -2.51 9.07 -1.50
C GLY A 181 -1.02 8.80 -1.55
N SER A 182 -0.42 8.74 -2.73
CA SER A 182 1.03 8.68 -2.87
C SER A 182 1.53 9.55 -4.00
N GLY A 183 2.70 10.13 -3.80
CA GLY A 183 3.46 10.87 -4.80
C GLY A 183 4.88 10.33 -4.87
N SER A 184 5.39 10.15 -6.08
CA SER A 184 6.70 9.60 -6.32
C SER A 184 7.47 10.47 -7.31
N TYR A 185 8.72 10.78 -6.96
CA TYR A 185 9.70 11.38 -7.85
C TYR A 185 10.65 10.29 -8.32
N VAL A 186 10.56 9.94 -9.58
CA VAL A 186 11.34 8.85 -10.21
C VAL A 186 12.55 9.44 -10.91
N SER A 187 13.73 8.88 -10.66
CA SER A 187 15.00 9.25 -11.28
C SER A 187 15.80 8.01 -11.68
N GLY A 188 16.91 8.23 -12.39
CA GLY A 188 17.76 7.14 -12.91
C GLY A 188 17.32 6.61 -14.28
N VAL A 189 16.25 7.13 -14.84
CA VAL A 189 15.81 6.83 -16.21
C VAL A 189 16.55 7.79 -17.16
N PRO A 190 17.16 7.31 -18.25
CA PRO A 190 17.85 8.13 -19.23
C PRO A 190 16.89 9.14 -19.92
N ASP A 191 17.44 10.26 -20.37
CA ASP A 191 16.66 11.27 -21.09
C ASP A 191 16.04 10.68 -22.37
N GLY A 192 14.76 10.96 -22.59
CA GLY A 192 14.02 10.45 -23.74
C GLY A 192 13.61 8.99 -23.63
N GLU A 193 13.77 8.37 -22.47
CA GLU A 193 13.31 7.02 -22.17
C GLU A 193 12.23 7.03 -21.08
N SER A 194 11.45 5.98 -21.01
CA SER A 194 10.47 5.68 -19.98
C SER A 194 10.83 4.38 -19.30
N ALA A 195 10.24 4.12 -18.14
CA ALA A 195 10.45 2.87 -17.41
C ALA A 195 9.13 2.29 -16.91
N PHE A 196 9.04 0.97 -16.87
CA PHE A 196 7.96 0.31 -16.14
C PHE A 196 8.25 0.38 -14.64
N GLU A 197 7.31 0.96 -13.90
CA GLU A 197 7.42 1.11 -12.44
C GLU A 197 6.72 -0.08 -11.76
N GLU A 198 7.51 -1.01 -11.25
CA GLU A 198 7.09 -2.31 -10.73
C GLU A 198 6.15 -2.25 -9.53
N THR A 199 6.23 -1.19 -8.70
CA THR A 199 5.37 -1.07 -7.52
C THR A 199 3.99 -0.51 -7.87
N LEU A 200 3.94 0.35 -8.89
CA LEU A 200 2.70 0.98 -9.34
C LEU A 200 2.09 0.27 -10.55
N HIS A 201 2.85 -0.63 -11.20
CA HIS A 201 2.44 -1.35 -12.41
C HIS A 201 1.99 -0.42 -13.55
N ILE A 202 2.73 0.66 -13.76
CA ILE A 202 2.51 1.63 -14.85
C ILE A 202 3.82 2.02 -15.52
N ILE A 203 3.71 2.52 -16.74
CA ILE A 203 4.86 3.10 -17.44
C ILE A 203 4.97 4.56 -17.06
N VAL A 204 6.14 4.93 -16.54
CA VAL A 204 6.47 6.28 -16.06
C VAL A 204 7.38 6.98 -17.04
N ASP A 205 6.98 8.17 -17.47
CA ASP A 205 7.85 9.16 -18.09
C ASP A 205 8.26 10.15 -16.98
N PRO A 206 9.50 10.04 -16.46
CA PRO A 206 9.92 10.80 -15.28
C PRO A 206 9.72 12.31 -15.43
N PRO A 207 9.61 13.07 -14.32
CA PRO A 207 10.01 12.67 -12.96
C PRO A 207 8.85 12.28 -12.03
N LEU A 208 7.61 12.64 -12.32
CA LEU A 208 6.53 12.57 -11.34
C LEU A 208 5.47 11.54 -11.70
N VAL A 209 5.03 10.83 -10.68
CA VAL A 209 3.82 10.01 -10.71
C VAL A 209 3.06 10.17 -9.41
N TRP A 210 1.74 10.13 -9.46
CA TRP A 210 0.93 10.11 -8.26
C TRP A 210 -0.19 9.06 -8.36
N ARG A 211 -0.65 8.62 -7.21
CA ARG A 211 -1.74 7.65 -7.05
C ARG A 211 -2.69 8.11 -5.96
N ALA A 212 -3.96 7.90 -6.16
CA ALA A 212 -4.98 7.99 -5.14
C ALA A 212 -5.82 6.70 -5.16
N ARG A 213 -6.03 6.09 -3.98
CA ARG A 213 -6.90 4.93 -3.78
C ARG A 213 -8.01 5.29 -2.83
N LEU A 214 -9.22 4.92 -3.19
CA LEU A 214 -10.40 4.92 -2.34
C LEU A 214 -10.91 3.49 -2.21
N ALA A 215 -11.17 3.03 -1.00
CA ALA A 215 -11.81 1.75 -0.77
C ALA A 215 -12.81 1.83 0.38
N TYR A 216 -13.87 1.04 0.30
CA TYR A 216 -14.77 0.81 1.41
C TYR A 216 -14.85 -0.69 1.69
N VAL A 217 -14.46 -1.08 2.90
CA VAL A 217 -14.44 -2.49 3.29
C VAL A 217 -15.43 -2.76 4.40
N PHE A 218 -16.23 -3.79 4.21
CA PHE A 218 -17.11 -4.33 5.25
C PHE A 218 -16.28 -5.16 6.23
N LYS A 219 -16.53 -4.97 7.52
CA LYS A 219 -15.94 -5.78 8.57
C LYS A 219 -16.83 -6.98 8.84
N PHE A 220 -16.22 -8.15 9.04
CA PHE A 220 -16.92 -9.38 9.37
C PHE A 220 -16.09 -10.29 10.28
N GLY A 221 -16.70 -11.41 10.71
CA GLY A 221 -16.13 -12.28 11.74
C GLY A 221 -16.56 -11.88 13.16
N ALA A 222 -16.39 -12.78 14.11
CA ALA A 222 -16.88 -12.61 15.49
C ALA A 222 -16.35 -11.36 16.22
N ARG A 223 -15.18 -10.85 15.80
CA ARG A 223 -14.51 -9.65 16.37
C ARG A 223 -14.29 -8.57 15.30
N ASN A 224 -15.01 -8.59 14.20
CA ASN A 224 -14.80 -7.68 13.08
C ASN A 224 -13.35 -7.65 12.56
N GLN A 225 -12.64 -8.78 12.69
CA GLN A 225 -11.21 -8.91 12.39
C GLN A 225 -10.91 -9.08 10.90
N HIS A 226 -11.90 -9.48 10.11
CA HIS A 226 -11.79 -9.65 8.67
C HIS A 226 -12.38 -8.44 7.95
N SER A 227 -11.95 -8.21 6.74
CA SER A 227 -12.53 -7.17 5.89
C SER A 227 -12.50 -7.56 4.41
N LEU A 228 -13.54 -7.16 3.68
CA LEU A 228 -13.67 -7.33 2.24
C LEU A 228 -14.43 -6.13 1.67
N GLY A 229 -14.01 -5.63 0.54
CA GLY A 229 -14.75 -4.55 -0.14
C GLY A 229 -14.13 -4.10 -1.44
N PRO A 230 -14.82 -3.24 -2.18
CA PRO A 230 -14.32 -2.64 -3.40
C PRO A 230 -13.26 -1.57 -3.14
N ALA A 231 -12.36 -1.43 -4.11
CA ALA A 231 -11.39 -0.36 -4.19
C ALA A 231 -11.34 0.21 -5.61
N ILE A 232 -11.04 1.49 -5.71
CA ILE A 232 -10.74 2.19 -6.95
C ILE A 232 -9.40 2.91 -6.81
N ASP A 233 -8.54 2.75 -7.81
CA ASP A 233 -7.27 3.47 -7.94
C ASP A 233 -7.35 4.46 -9.09
N LEU A 234 -6.78 5.64 -8.86
CA LEU A 234 -6.48 6.64 -9.88
C LEU A 234 -4.97 6.86 -9.89
N LEU A 235 -4.35 6.68 -11.04
CA LEU A 235 -2.93 6.97 -11.25
C LEU A 235 -2.77 7.94 -12.42
N ASP A 236 -1.76 8.80 -12.31
CA ASP A 236 -1.45 9.75 -13.37
C ASP A 236 0.06 10.05 -13.42
N VAL A 237 0.58 10.18 -14.63
CA VAL A 237 1.96 10.56 -14.92
C VAL A 237 1.92 11.92 -15.60
N PRO A 238 2.11 13.04 -14.87
CA PRO A 238 1.81 14.40 -15.36
C PRO A 238 2.56 14.83 -16.62
N LYS A 239 3.68 14.20 -16.93
CA LYS A 239 4.48 14.50 -18.14
C LYS A 239 3.90 13.85 -19.40
N ARG A 240 3.13 12.77 -19.26
CA ARG A 240 2.45 12.10 -20.38
C ARG A 240 1.05 12.69 -20.57
N ASP A 241 0.71 13.04 -21.80
CA ASP A 241 -0.66 13.41 -22.13
C ASP A 241 -1.58 12.18 -22.00
N ASP A 242 -2.79 12.41 -21.45
CA ASP A 242 -3.83 11.39 -21.25
C ASP A 242 -3.35 10.13 -20.46
N SER A 243 -2.39 10.30 -19.54
CA SER A 243 -1.75 9.20 -18.79
C SER A 243 -2.63 8.59 -17.69
N ARG A 244 -3.89 8.99 -17.56
CA ARG A 244 -4.77 8.52 -16.47
C ARG A 244 -5.02 7.03 -16.57
N THR A 245 -4.71 6.34 -15.49
CA THR A 245 -5.06 4.94 -15.31
C THR A 245 -6.08 4.82 -14.18
N ILE A 246 -7.17 4.12 -14.43
CA ILE A 246 -8.21 3.80 -13.46
C ILE A 246 -8.26 2.29 -13.29
N ARG A 247 -8.20 1.84 -12.05
CA ARG A 247 -8.30 0.42 -11.69
C ARG A 247 -9.43 0.23 -10.69
N VAL A 248 -10.11 -0.90 -10.77
CA VAL A 248 -11.20 -1.25 -9.86
C VAL A 248 -11.10 -2.74 -9.50
N GLY A 249 -11.42 -3.06 -8.28
CA GLY A 249 -11.49 -4.45 -7.86
C GLY A 249 -11.65 -4.63 -6.36
N PRO A 250 -11.80 -5.87 -5.91
CA PRO A 250 -11.92 -6.17 -4.49
C PRO A 250 -10.57 -6.20 -3.78
N ILE A 251 -10.61 -5.81 -2.50
CA ILE A 251 -9.53 -6.03 -1.54
C ILE A 251 -10.06 -6.85 -0.37
N LEU A 252 -9.23 -7.76 0.13
CA LEU A 252 -9.57 -8.69 1.20
C LEU A 252 -8.47 -8.70 2.27
N ARG A 253 -8.87 -8.80 3.53
CA ARG A 253 -7.98 -9.12 4.63
C ARG A 253 -8.65 -10.13 5.57
N LEU A 254 -7.98 -11.23 5.84
CA LEU A 254 -8.37 -12.25 6.81
C LEU A 254 -7.33 -12.26 7.93
N ALA A 255 -7.65 -11.70 9.08
CA ALA A 255 -6.78 -11.77 10.25
C ALA A 255 -6.93 -13.15 10.90
N LEU A 256 -5.90 -13.97 10.84
CA LEU A 256 -5.87 -15.31 11.43
C LEU A 256 -5.41 -15.27 12.88
N SER A 257 -4.49 -14.36 13.20
CA SER A 257 -4.02 -14.12 14.55
C SER A 257 -3.50 -12.68 14.69
N ARG A 258 -3.03 -12.29 15.87
CA ARG A 258 -2.31 -11.03 16.07
C ARG A 258 -1.11 -10.89 15.13
N ARG A 259 -0.46 -12.01 14.81
CA ARG A 259 0.78 -12.03 14.03
C ARG A 259 0.58 -12.32 12.55
N VAL A 260 -0.49 -13.00 12.19
CA VAL A 260 -0.70 -13.51 10.83
C VAL A 260 -1.98 -12.98 10.23
N ASP A 261 -1.89 -12.38 9.06
CA ASP A 261 -3.05 -12.09 8.21
C ASP A 261 -2.81 -12.54 6.75
N VAL A 262 -3.88 -12.97 6.09
CA VAL A 262 -3.93 -13.19 4.65
C VAL A 262 -4.50 -11.94 4.02
N ARG A 263 -3.88 -11.48 2.94
CA ARG A 263 -4.30 -10.30 2.19
C ARG A 263 -4.53 -10.65 0.74
N GLY A 264 -5.48 -9.99 0.14
CA GLY A 264 -5.76 -10.08 -1.28
C GLY A 264 -6.09 -8.73 -1.86
N SER A 265 -5.43 -8.39 -2.95
CA SER A 265 -5.73 -7.23 -3.79
C SER A 265 -5.91 -7.76 -5.21
N PHE A 266 -7.10 -7.55 -5.78
CA PHE A 266 -7.46 -8.01 -7.12
C PHE A 266 -8.02 -6.81 -7.90
N ILE A 267 -7.14 -5.85 -8.19
CA ILE A 267 -7.53 -4.56 -8.75
C ILE A 267 -7.07 -4.50 -10.20
N PHE A 268 -8.05 -4.55 -11.11
CA PHE A 268 -7.85 -4.63 -12.56
C PHE A 268 -7.92 -3.24 -13.20
N THR A 269 -7.11 -3.03 -14.20
CA THR A 269 -7.15 -1.81 -15.02
C THR A 269 -8.41 -1.81 -15.90
N VAL A 270 -9.24 -0.78 -15.76
CA VAL A 270 -10.45 -0.55 -16.56
C VAL A 270 -10.28 0.59 -17.55
N VAL A 271 -9.43 1.56 -17.24
CA VAL A 271 -9.04 2.65 -18.15
C VAL A 271 -7.52 2.82 -18.07
N SER A 272 -6.85 2.83 -19.18
CA SER A 272 -5.41 3.14 -19.29
C SER A 272 -5.09 3.58 -20.71
N PRO A 273 -4.14 4.49 -20.91
CA PRO A 273 -3.57 4.75 -22.23
C PRO A 273 -2.78 3.55 -22.76
N ASP A 274 -2.26 2.72 -21.85
CA ASP A 274 -1.40 1.60 -22.18
C ASP A 274 -2.18 0.28 -22.14
N ARG A 275 -1.85 -0.62 -23.09
CA ARG A 275 -2.48 -1.94 -23.23
C ARG A 275 -1.54 -3.04 -22.71
N ILE A 276 -1.18 -2.94 -21.44
CA ILE A 276 -0.24 -3.86 -20.79
C ILE A 276 -0.93 -5.06 -20.10
N GLY A 277 -2.25 -5.17 -20.24
CA GLY A 277 -3.00 -6.33 -19.77
C GLY A 277 -2.99 -6.47 -18.25
N LEU A 278 -2.79 -7.69 -17.77
CA LEU A 278 -2.76 -7.99 -16.32
C LEU A 278 -1.58 -7.33 -15.61
N GLU A 279 -0.48 -7.05 -16.29
CA GLU A 279 0.68 -6.35 -15.73
C GLU A 279 0.33 -4.94 -15.24
N GLY A 280 -0.70 -4.33 -15.84
CA GLY A 280 -1.25 -3.05 -15.38
C GLY A 280 -2.16 -3.14 -14.15
N GLY A 281 -2.49 -4.32 -13.66
CA GLY A 281 -3.30 -4.51 -12.46
C GLY A 281 -2.49 -4.40 -11.17
N ASP A 282 -3.15 -4.19 -10.02
CA ASP A 282 -2.50 -4.20 -8.72
C ASP A 282 -2.88 -5.46 -7.92
N PHE A 283 -1.93 -6.39 -7.85
CA PHE A 283 -2.00 -7.64 -7.09
C PHE A 283 -0.95 -7.72 -5.99
N THR A 284 -0.36 -6.58 -5.62
CA THR A 284 0.81 -6.48 -4.72
C THR A 284 0.52 -6.87 -3.28
N GLU A 285 -0.75 -7.03 -2.89
CA GLU A 285 -1.13 -7.47 -1.54
C GLU A 285 -1.61 -8.94 -1.52
N LEU A 286 -1.46 -9.69 -2.63
CA LEU A 286 -1.88 -11.08 -2.66
C LEU A 286 -0.85 -11.97 -1.94
N GLY A 287 -1.15 -12.34 -0.69
CA GLY A 287 -0.23 -13.16 0.09
C GLY A 287 -0.54 -13.22 1.57
N VAL A 288 0.46 -13.67 2.31
CA VAL A 288 0.43 -13.81 3.77
C VAL A 288 1.36 -12.80 4.40
N ARG A 289 0.89 -12.10 5.42
CA ARG A 289 1.70 -11.20 6.25
C ARG A 289 1.92 -11.81 7.63
N TYR A 290 3.17 -11.91 8.03
CA TYR A 290 3.58 -12.19 9.40
C TYR A 290 4.16 -10.94 10.06
N ARG A 291 3.85 -10.73 11.36
CA ARG A 291 4.30 -9.59 12.16
C ARG A 291 4.89 -10.07 13.48
N TRP A 292 6.02 -9.47 13.85
CA TRP A 292 6.66 -9.66 15.14
C TRP A 292 7.23 -8.33 15.64
N ALA A 293 7.21 -8.12 16.95
CA ALA A 293 7.88 -7.00 17.59
C ALA A 293 8.53 -7.46 18.89
N SER A 294 9.63 -6.79 19.27
CA SER A 294 10.26 -6.96 20.58
C SER A 294 9.25 -6.61 21.68
N GLU A 295 9.30 -7.32 22.77
CA GLU A 295 8.51 -7.10 23.98
C GLU A 295 9.32 -6.36 25.04
#